data_5a0744be67bf95f14dbd87569757cef1
#
_entry.id   5a0744be67bf95f14dbd87569757cef1
#
_cell.length_a   1.000
_cell.length_b   1.000
_cell.length_c   1.000
_cell.angle_alpha   90.00
_cell.angle_beta   90.00
_cell.angle_gamma   90.00
#
_symmetry.space_group_name_H-M   'P 1'
#
loop_
_entity.id
_entity.type
_entity.pdbx_description
1 polymer ?
#
loop_
_entity_poly.entity_id
_entity_poly.type
_entity_poly.pdbx_seq_one_letter_code
_entity_poly.pdbx_strand_id
1 'polypeptide(L)'
;FSFLGVVLILLLTFTYILGSKSVEEDKVLVKTSTPLPIGRVDIEARSAFVYDTISGEVLYAKNENERLPLASLTKVMSALVASEAVPGYRTIAISESSTRTDGDAGLVPGEHWTLKDLLDFSLVSSANDGIRAIALAVGSLDQNNESDESQVNDFVLKMNSLASKIGMKNTYYLNDTGLDESKEQGGAYGSAKDQAILLEYILKKNPTLL
;
A
#
# COMPACT_ATOMS: atom_id res chain seq x y z
N PHE A 1 -61.42 37.72 15.13
CA PHE A 1 -60.24 36.90 14.83
C PHE A 1 -60.18 35.78 15.88
N SER A 2 -60.30 34.51 15.43
CA SER A 2 -60.32 33.38 16.33
C SER A 2 -58.91 33.14 16.89
N PHE A 3 -58.82 32.75 18.15
CA PHE A 3 -57.57 32.44 18.86
C PHE A 3 -56.67 31.46 18.01
N LEU A 4 -57.28 30.65 17.21
CA LEU A 4 -56.58 29.72 16.28
C LEU A 4 -55.77 30.45 15.19
N GLY A 5 -56.27 31.60 14.68
CA GLY A 5 -55.56 32.41 13.67
C GLY A 5 -54.28 33.09 14.21
N VAL A 6 -54.31 33.54 15.46
CA VAL A 6 -53.13 34.13 16.10
C VAL A 6 -52.06 33.11 16.41
N VAL A 7 -52.44 31.90 16.82
CA VAL A 7 -51.50 30.81 17.08
C VAL A 7 -50.82 30.35 15.75
N LEU A 8 -51.57 30.28 14.65
CA LEU A 8 -51.04 29.89 13.34
C LEU A 8 -50.03 30.92 12.80
N ILE A 9 -50.30 32.23 12.98
CA ILE A 9 -49.39 33.28 12.57
C ILE A 9 -48.13 33.28 13.43
N LEU A 10 -48.22 33.02 14.72
CA LEU A 10 -47.06 32.91 15.62
C LEU A 10 -46.21 31.67 15.29
N LEU A 11 -46.82 30.56 14.92
CA LEU A 11 -46.08 29.35 14.48
C LEU A 11 -45.36 29.59 13.15
N LEU A 12 -45.98 30.26 12.18
CA LEU A 12 -45.37 30.57 10.88
C LEU A 12 -44.22 31.57 11.02
N THR A 13 -44.35 32.58 11.88
CA THR A 13 -43.26 33.53 12.15
C THR A 13 -42.10 32.86 12.89
N PHE A 14 -42.39 31.93 13.83
CA PHE A 14 -41.35 31.21 14.55
C PHE A 14 -40.55 30.26 13.63
N THR A 15 -41.22 29.57 12.72
CA THR A 15 -40.54 28.73 11.70
C THR A 15 -39.76 29.58 10.71
N TYR A 16 -40.21 30.75 10.34
CA TYR A 16 -39.46 31.69 9.49
C TYR A 16 -38.21 32.24 10.15
N ILE A 17 -38.25 32.52 11.44
CA ILE A 17 -37.10 33.03 12.22
C ILE A 17 -36.08 31.90 12.45
N LEU A 18 -36.52 30.63 12.62
CA LEU A 18 -35.63 29.47 12.74
C LEU A 18 -35.01 29.06 11.38
N GLY A 19 -35.71 29.29 10.26
CA GLY A 19 -35.21 29.00 8.93
C GLY A 19 -34.24 30.04 8.36
N SER A 20 -34.13 31.24 8.97
CA SER A 20 -33.27 32.31 8.48
C SER A 20 -31.91 32.43 9.18
N LYS A 21 -31.55 31.50 10.09
CA LYS A 21 -30.14 31.33 10.44
C LYS A 21 -29.43 30.68 9.23
N SER A 22 -28.96 31.53 8.31
CA SER A 22 -27.92 31.15 7.38
C SER A 22 -26.77 30.58 8.23
N VAL A 23 -26.50 29.28 8.07
CA VAL A 23 -25.22 28.71 8.45
C VAL A 23 -24.21 29.49 7.59
N GLU A 24 -23.55 30.45 8.20
CA GLU A 24 -22.34 31.04 7.67
C GLU A 24 -21.37 29.87 7.62
N GLU A 25 -21.26 29.24 6.44
CA GLU A 25 -20.15 28.31 6.18
C GLU A 25 -18.90 29.14 6.42
N ASP A 26 -18.25 28.89 7.55
CA ASP A 26 -16.87 29.25 7.74
C ASP A 26 -16.12 28.68 6.53
N LYS A 27 -15.99 29.51 5.49
CA LYS A 27 -15.01 29.28 4.44
C LYS A 27 -13.68 29.30 5.15
N VAL A 28 -13.25 28.11 5.60
CA VAL A 28 -11.85 27.86 5.89
C VAL A 28 -11.13 28.33 4.63
N LEU A 29 -10.59 29.56 4.71
CA LEU A 29 -9.62 30.05 3.75
C LEU A 29 -8.45 29.05 3.84
N VAL A 30 -8.54 27.97 3.06
CA VAL A 30 -7.37 27.22 2.71
C VAL A 30 -6.45 28.25 2.08
N LYS A 31 -5.48 28.74 2.88
CA LYS A 31 -4.36 29.47 2.34
C LYS A 31 -3.80 28.56 1.27
N THR A 32 -4.14 28.84 0.02
CA THR A 32 -3.37 28.36 -1.12
C THR A 32 -1.98 28.93 -0.92
N SER A 33 -1.15 28.19 -0.19
CA SER A 33 0.28 28.41 -0.24
C SER A 33 0.62 28.23 -1.71
N THR A 34 0.98 29.30 -2.37
CA THR A 34 1.61 29.21 -3.71
C THR A 34 2.70 28.16 -3.55
N PRO A 35 2.67 27.05 -4.31
CA PRO A 35 3.70 26.05 -4.19
C PRO A 35 5.02 26.80 -4.39
N LEU A 36 5.92 26.71 -3.40
CA LEU A 36 7.27 27.17 -3.62
C LEU A 36 7.75 26.35 -4.82
N PRO A 37 8.09 26.97 -5.96
CA PRO A 37 8.65 26.21 -7.07
C PRO A 37 9.89 25.53 -6.49
N ILE A 38 9.82 24.19 -6.36
CA ILE A 38 11.01 23.40 -6.06
C ILE A 38 11.95 23.78 -7.19
N GLY A 39 12.93 24.64 -6.89
CA GLY A 39 13.88 25.12 -7.89
C GLY A 39 14.45 23.91 -8.60
N ARG A 40 14.91 24.07 -9.82
CA ARG A 40 15.40 22.99 -10.67
C ARG A 40 16.34 22.07 -9.88
N VAL A 41 15.76 21.01 -9.29
CA VAL A 41 16.51 19.99 -8.55
C VAL A 41 17.04 19.01 -9.59
N ASP A 42 18.34 18.97 -9.74
CA ASP A 42 19.00 17.95 -10.55
C ASP A 42 19.39 16.79 -9.62
N ILE A 43 18.85 15.60 -9.92
CA ILE A 43 19.12 14.37 -9.17
C ILE A 43 19.75 13.34 -10.10
N GLU A 44 20.72 12.58 -9.59
CA GLU A 44 21.38 11.51 -10.33
C GLU A 44 20.47 10.28 -10.56
N ALA A 45 19.43 10.11 -9.75
CA ALA A 45 18.49 9.01 -9.89
C ALA A 45 17.92 8.92 -11.31
N ARG A 46 17.84 7.72 -11.87
CA ARG A 46 17.30 7.43 -13.20
C ARG A 46 15.82 7.76 -13.32
N SER A 47 15.05 7.50 -12.27
CA SER A 47 13.63 7.79 -12.17
C SER A 47 13.30 8.33 -10.80
N ALA A 48 12.37 9.30 -10.72
CA ALA A 48 11.85 9.83 -9.47
C ALA A 48 10.44 10.39 -9.65
N PHE A 49 9.65 10.32 -8.57
CA PHE A 49 8.32 10.88 -8.51
C PHE A 49 8.03 11.39 -7.11
N VAL A 50 7.62 12.64 -6.99
CA VAL A 50 7.23 13.28 -5.73
C VAL A 50 5.89 13.98 -5.94
N TYR A 51 4.94 13.71 -5.08
CA TYR A 51 3.64 14.39 -5.10
C TYR A 51 3.12 14.61 -3.68
N ASP A 52 2.27 15.60 -3.54
CA ASP A 52 1.57 15.88 -2.29
C ASP A 52 0.34 14.95 -2.20
N THR A 53 0.31 14.08 -1.21
CA THR A 53 -0.80 13.14 -0.99
C THR A 53 -2.10 13.79 -0.55
N ILE A 54 -2.09 15.06 -0.13
CA ILE A 54 -3.27 15.82 0.29
C ILE A 54 -3.90 16.51 -0.91
N SER A 55 -3.10 17.28 -1.67
CA SER A 55 -3.59 18.01 -2.84
C SER A 55 -3.61 17.18 -4.13
N GLY A 56 -2.82 16.09 -4.20
CA GLY A 56 -2.60 15.32 -5.42
C GLY A 56 -1.67 16.03 -6.42
N GLU A 57 -1.06 17.17 -6.03
CA GLU A 57 -0.17 17.93 -6.91
C GLU A 57 1.17 17.21 -7.09
N VAL A 58 1.61 17.07 -8.34
CA VAL A 58 2.94 16.52 -8.67
C VAL A 58 3.99 17.62 -8.48
N LEU A 59 4.86 17.44 -7.50
CA LEU A 59 5.91 18.39 -7.14
C LEU A 59 7.18 18.16 -7.96
N TYR A 60 7.49 16.91 -8.32
CA TYR A 60 8.65 16.55 -9.14
C TYR A 60 8.40 15.23 -9.87
N ALA A 61 8.82 15.16 -11.13
CA ALA A 61 8.78 13.96 -11.93
C ALA A 61 10.00 13.86 -12.86
N LYS A 62 10.64 12.71 -12.88
CA LYS A 62 11.76 12.37 -13.78
C LYS A 62 11.59 10.92 -14.21
N ASN A 63 11.30 10.68 -15.48
CA ASN A 63 11.07 9.33 -16.03
C ASN A 63 10.14 8.46 -15.14
N GLU A 64 9.13 9.08 -14.55
CA GLU A 64 8.30 8.50 -13.48
C GLU A 64 7.54 7.24 -13.90
N ASN A 65 7.37 7.05 -15.20
CA ASN A 65 6.69 5.87 -15.77
C ASN A 65 7.70 4.84 -16.32
N GLU A 66 9.00 5.11 -16.26
CA GLU A 66 10.03 4.17 -16.71
C GLU A 66 10.01 2.92 -15.82
N ARG A 67 9.96 1.75 -16.48
CA ARG A 67 9.96 0.46 -15.79
C ARG A 67 11.39 0.04 -15.48
N LEU A 68 11.69 -0.13 -14.20
CA LEU A 68 12.99 -0.50 -13.67
C LEU A 68 12.87 -1.74 -12.78
N PRO A 69 13.92 -2.55 -12.62
CA PRO A 69 13.96 -3.61 -11.62
C PRO A 69 13.70 -3.05 -10.22
N LEU A 70 12.84 -3.70 -9.45
CA LEU A 70 12.44 -3.24 -8.12
C LEU A 70 13.33 -3.77 -7.00
N ALA A 71 13.99 -4.90 -7.19
CA ALA A 71 14.72 -5.59 -6.14
C ALA A 71 13.85 -5.70 -4.86
N SER A 72 14.41 -5.41 -3.70
CA SER A 72 13.71 -5.52 -2.40
C SER A 72 12.51 -4.57 -2.20
N LEU A 73 12.28 -3.59 -3.07
CA LEU A 73 11.01 -2.83 -3.05
C LEU A 73 9.79 -3.74 -3.27
N THR A 74 9.98 -4.89 -3.91
CA THR A 74 8.99 -5.96 -4.06
C THR A 74 8.35 -6.37 -2.74
N LYS A 75 9.14 -6.42 -1.66
CA LYS A 75 8.70 -6.86 -0.34
C LYS A 75 7.59 -5.99 0.26
N VAL A 76 7.50 -4.74 -0.16
CA VAL A 76 6.42 -3.83 0.28
C VAL A 76 5.06 -4.34 -0.23
N MET A 77 5.00 -4.78 -1.50
CA MET A 77 3.78 -5.39 -2.05
C MET A 77 3.49 -6.74 -1.38
N SER A 78 4.52 -7.56 -1.16
CA SER A 78 4.36 -8.84 -0.45
C SER A 78 3.79 -8.64 0.95
N ALA A 79 4.28 -7.65 1.68
CA ALA A 79 3.79 -7.30 3.01
C ALA A 79 2.32 -6.82 2.96
N LEU A 80 1.96 -6.00 1.98
CA LEU A 80 0.58 -5.54 1.82
C LEU A 80 -0.36 -6.71 1.52
N VAL A 81 -0.03 -7.59 0.57
CA VAL A 81 -0.83 -8.77 0.21
C VAL A 81 -1.04 -9.67 1.43
N ALA A 82 0.03 -9.94 2.19
CA ALA A 82 -0.06 -10.76 3.38
C ALA A 82 -0.95 -10.14 4.46
N SER A 83 -0.80 -8.84 4.70
CA SER A 83 -1.60 -8.12 5.70
C SER A 83 -3.08 -7.98 5.33
N GLU A 84 -3.43 -8.00 4.03
CA GLU A 84 -4.82 -8.04 3.56
C GLU A 84 -5.40 -9.46 3.62
N ALA A 85 -4.57 -10.49 3.48
CA ALA A 85 -5.01 -11.89 3.43
C ALA A 85 -5.28 -12.49 4.80
N VAL A 86 -4.46 -12.18 5.80
CA VAL A 86 -4.56 -12.76 7.15
C VAL A 86 -4.27 -11.73 8.24
N PRO A 87 -4.85 -11.89 9.45
CA PRO A 87 -4.61 -10.95 10.54
C PRO A 87 -3.16 -11.04 11.06
N GLY A 88 -2.62 -9.91 11.56
CA GLY A 88 -1.25 -9.80 12.03
C GLY A 88 -0.84 -10.76 13.14
N TYR A 89 -1.80 -11.27 13.94
CA TYR A 89 -1.56 -12.28 14.97
C TYR A 89 -1.51 -13.71 14.44
N ARG A 90 -1.75 -13.94 13.14
CA ARG A 90 -1.64 -15.27 12.52
C ARG A 90 -0.22 -15.81 12.67
N THR A 91 -0.09 -17.05 13.15
CA THR A 91 1.20 -17.73 13.25
C THR A 91 1.67 -18.20 11.89
N ILE A 92 2.89 -17.87 11.55
CA ILE A 92 3.65 -18.32 10.37
C ILE A 92 4.76 -19.22 10.85
N ALA A 93 4.85 -20.44 10.33
CA ALA A 93 5.93 -21.37 10.60
C ALA A 93 7.05 -21.16 9.58
N ILE A 94 8.29 -21.12 10.04
CA ILE A 94 9.46 -21.08 9.17
C ILE A 94 9.75 -22.51 8.71
N SER A 95 9.68 -22.73 7.39
CA SER A 95 9.95 -24.03 6.77
C SER A 95 11.40 -24.13 6.31
N GLU A 96 11.91 -25.36 6.10
CA GLU A 96 13.22 -25.55 5.47
C GLU A 96 13.30 -24.94 4.07
N SER A 97 12.21 -24.96 3.32
CA SER A 97 12.17 -24.39 1.98
C SER A 97 12.27 -22.89 1.98
N SER A 98 11.68 -22.21 2.95
CA SER A 98 11.78 -20.75 3.06
C SER A 98 13.20 -20.28 3.35
N THR A 99 13.97 -21.04 4.14
CA THR A 99 15.35 -20.70 4.52
C THR A 99 16.41 -21.06 3.44
N ARG A 100 16.01 -21.72 2.34
CA ARG A 100 16.90 -21.98 1.19
C ARG A 100 16.96 -20.84 0.19
N THR A 101 16.29 -19.73 0.47
CA THR A 101 16.27 -18.55 -0.39
C THR A 101 17.56 -17.76 -0.22
N ASP A 102 18.20 -17.37 -1.30
CA ASP A 102 19.38 -16.51 -1.27
C ASP A 102 19.12 -15.21 -0.51
N GLY A 103 20.10 -14.75 0.28
CA GLY A 103 19.96 -13.53 1.10
C GLY A 103 19.02 -13.77 2.29
N ASP A 104 19.14 -14.91 2.95
CA ASP A 104 18.49 -15.20 4.22
C ASP A 104 18.97 -14.25 5.33
N ALA A 105 18.13 -14.02 6.32
CA ALA A 105 18.43 -13.20 7.49
C ALA A 105 18.67 -14.05 8.76
N GLY A 106 18.82 -15.36 8.61
CA GLY A 106 19.15 -16.30 9.69
C GLY A 106 17.95 -16.86 10.44
N LEU A 107 16.75 -16.86 9.84
CA LEU A 107 15.61 -17.59 10.41
C LEU A 107 15.88 -19.10 10.43
N VAL A 108 15.41 -19.77 11.49
CA VAL A 108 15.65 -21.19 11.69
C VAL A 108 14.38 -22.01 11.42
N PRO A 109 14.47 -23.12 10.63
CA PRO A 109 13.33 -23.99 10.41
C PRO A 109 12.72 -24.49 11.73
N GLY A 110 11.39 -24.44 11.82
CA GLY A 110 10.63 -24.77 13.03
C GLY A 110 10.33 -23.60 13.94
N GLU A 111 10.89 -22.43 13.71
CA GLU A 111 10.44 -21.21 14.40
C GLU A 111 8.99 -20.86 14.02
N HIS A 112 8.33 -20.20 14.97
CA HIS A 112 6.97 -19.72 14.79
C HIS A 112 6.90 -18.24 15.13
N TRP A 113 6.49 -17.43 14.17
CA TRP A 113 6.39 -15.98 14.29
C TRP A 113 4.94 -15.53 14.11
N THR A 114 4.55 -14.43 14.74
CA THR A 114 3.32 -13.76 14.29
C THR A 114 3.58 -13.13 12.90
N LEU A 115 2.54 -13.04 12.06
CA LEU A 115 2.69 -12.35 10.76
C LEU A 115 3.26 -10.94 10.96
N LYS A 116 2.75 -10.21 11.96
CA LYS A 116 3.22 -8.84 12.22
C LYS A 116 4.71 -8.79 12.51
N ASP A 117 5.17 -9.58 13.45
CA ASP A 117 6.59 -9.56 13.86
C ASP A 117 7.51 -10.02 12.71
N LEU A 118 7.06 -11.02 11.94
CA LEU A 118 7.80 -11.50 10.77
C LEU A 118 7.85 -10.47 9.64
N LEU A 119 6.77 -9.70 9.42
CA LEU A 119 6.76 -8.59 8.48
C LEU A 119 7.69 -7.47 8.93
N ASP A 120 7.60 -7.04 10.17
CA ASP A 120 8.47 -6.00 10.74
C ASP A 120 9.96 -6.42 10.60
N PHE A 121 10.30 -7.65 10.98
CA PHE A 121 11.64 -8.18 10.79
C PHE A 121 12.07 -8.19 9.34
N SER A 122 11.20 -8.72 8.45
CA SER A 122 11.55 -8.91 7.03
C SER A 122 11.68 -7.59 6.28
N LEU A 123 10.87 -6.57 6.60
CA LEU A 123 10.98 -5.26 5.97
C LEU A 123 12.21 -4.49 6.44
N VAL A 124 12.53 -4.54 7.74
CA VAL A 124 13.69 -3.83 8.32
C VAL A 124 15.01 -4.46 7.90
N SER A 125 15.12 -5.80 7.94
CA SER A 125 16.34 -6.53 7.57
C SER A 125 16.41 -6.89 6.09
N SER A 126 15.35 -6.63 5.34
CA SER A 126 15.19 -7.07 3.94
C SER A 126 15.28 -8.60 3.78
N ALA A 127 14.79 -9.37 4.76
CA ALA A 127 14.86 -10.82 4.84
C ALA A 127 14.09 -11.51 3.73
N ASN A 128 14.78 -12.28 2.88
CA ASN A 128 14.14 -13.05 1.81
C ASN A 128 13.47 -14.31 2.35
N ASP A 129 14.09 -14.98 3.33
CA ASP A 129 13.56 -16.16 4.04
C ASP A 129 12.24 -15.86 4.75
N GLY A 130 12.15 -14.69 5.41
CA GLY A 130 10.91 -14.25 6.07
C GLY A 130 9.78 -13.99 5.09
N ILE A 131 10.04 -13.28 3.99
CA ILE A 131 9.04 -13.05 2.94
C ILE A 131 8.64 -14.36 2.27
N ARG A 132 9.58 -15.26 2.00
CA ARG A 132 9.28 -16.58 1.43
C ARG A 132 8.39 -17.41 2.36
N ALA A 133 8.64 -17.42 3.67
CA ALA A 133 7.79 -18.11 4.64
C ALA A 133 6.35 -17.54 4.65
N ILE A 134 6.22 -16.23 4.55
CA ILE A 134 4.92 -15.55 4.44
C ILE A 134 4.22 -15.93 3.12
N ALA A 135 4.94 -15.91 2.00
CA ALA A 135 4.38 -16.24 0.68
C ALA A 135 3.85 -17.68 0.63
N LEU A 136 4.60 -18.64 1.18
CA LEU A 136 4.17 -20.03 1.32
C LEU A 136 2.91 -20.15 2.18
N ALA A 137 2.88 -19.50 3.35
CA ALA A 137 1.74 -19.57 4.27
C ALA A 137 0.46 -18.93 3.71
N VAL A 138 0.58 -17.83 2.96
CA VAL A 138 -0.56 -17.12 2.39
C VAL A 138 -0.99 -17.75 1.06
N GLY A 139 -0.05 -18.23 0.25
CA GLY A 139 -0.34 -18.93 -1.01
C GLY A 139 -1.08 -20.26 -0.79
N SER A 140 -0.82 -20.93 0.33
CA SER A 140 -1.50 -22.19 0.66
C SER A 140 -2.95 -22.04 1.14
N LEU A 141 -3.45 -20.81 1.37
CA LEU A 141 -4.80 -20.62 1.95
C LEU A 141 -5.94 -21.09 1.05
N ASP A 142 -5.77 -20.98 -0.26
CA ASP A 142 -6.81 -21.27 -1.24
C ASP A 142 -6.72 -22.71 -1.82
N GLN A 143 -5.68 -23.47 -1.46
CA GLN A 143 -5.39 -24.75 -2.09
C GLN A 143 -4.94 -25.83 -1.09
N ASN A 144 -5.44 -27.04 -1.29
CA ASN A 144 -5.10 -28.20 -0.47
C ASN A 144 -3.96 -29.00 -1.15
N ASN A 145 -2.82 -29.15 -0.47
CA ASN A 145 -1.70 -30.03 -0.81
C ASN A 145 -0.92 -29.69 -2.10
N GLU A 146 -0.62 -28.44 -2.32
CA GLU A 146 0.22 -28.04 -3.44
C GLU A 146 1.71 -27.92 -3.07
N SER A 147 2.57 -27.94 -4.10
CA SER A 147 4.01 -27.73 -3.94
C SER A 147 4.30 -26.29 -3.49
N ASP A 148 5.45 -26.07 -2.85
CA ASP A 148 5.95 -24.74 -2.48
C ASP A 148 5.97 -23.79 -3.68
N GLU A 149 6.32 -24.30 -4.87
CA GLU A 149 6.31 -23.52 -6.12
C GLU A 149 4.90 -23.02 -6.46
N SER A 150 3.89 -23.88 -6.35
CA SER A 150 2.50 -23.50 -6.60
C SER A 150 2.02 -22.45 -5.59
N GLN A 151 2.36 -22.63 -4.31
CA GLN A 151 2.00 -21.67 -3.24
C GLN A 151 2.61 -20.28 -3.50
N VAL A 152 3.91 -20.24 -3.87
CA VAL A 152 4.57 -18.97 -4.23
C VAL A 152 3.94 -18.36 -5.49
N ASN A 153 3.63 -19.15 -6.50
CA ASN A 153 2.97 -18.67 -7.71
C ASN A 153 1.59 -18.05 -7.40
N ASP A 154 0.79 -18.68 -6.55
CA ASP A 154 -0.50 -18.14 -6.13
C ASP A 154 -0.35 -16.82 -5.36
N PHE A 155 0.67 -16.73 -4.51
CA PHE A 155 0.99 -15.49 -3.83
C PHE A 155 1.36 -14.37 -4.81
N VAL A 156 2.19 -14.66 -5.80
CA VAL A 156 2.59 -13.73 -6.86
C VAL A 156 1.40 -13.29 -7.71
N LEU A 157 0.46 -14.20 -8.01
CA LEU A 157 -0.80 -13.84 -8.68
C LEU A 157 -1.61 -12.84 -7.85
N LYS A 158 -1.67 -13.00 -6.52
CA LYS A 158 -2.32 -12.03 -5.64
C LYS A 158 -1.61 -10.66 -5.68
N MET A 159 -0.26 -10.64 -5.69
CA MET A 159 0.53 -9.40 -5.82
C MET A 159 0.19 -8.66 -7.12
N ASN A 160 0.19 -9.36 -8.25
CA ASN A 160 -0.12 -8.77 -9.55
C ASN A 160 -1.59 -8.32 -9.67
N SER A 161 -2.51 -9.09 -9.10
CA SER A 161 -3.92 -8.72 -9.03
C SER A 161 -4.13 -7.44 -8.24
N LEU A 162 -3.49 -7.31 -7.07
CA LEU A 162 -3.56 -6.11 -6.25
C LEU A 162 -2.92 -4.91 -6.94
N ALA A 163 -1.74 -5.08 -7.56
CA ALA A 163 -1.09 -4.03 -8.34
C ALA A 163 -2.03 -3.47 -9.43
N SER A 164 -2.67 -4.36 -10.19
CA SER A 164 -3.65 -3.97 -11.21
C SER A 164 -4.85 -3.24 -10.60
N LYS A 165 -5.40 -3.76 -9.50
CA LYS A 165 -6.56 -3.21 -8.79
C LYS A 165 -6.32 -1.78 -8.30
N ILE A 166 -5.11 -1.48 -7.79
CA ILE A 166 -4.76 -0.16 -7.29
C ILE A 166 -4.20 0.79 -8.36
N GLY A 167 -4.06 0.32 -9.61
CA GLY A 167 -3.72 1.15 -10.76
C GLY A 167 -2.22 1.27 -11.05
N MET A 168 -1.40 0.33 -10.61
CA MET A 168 0.04 0.25 -10.92
C MET A 168 0.25 -0.31 -12.34
N LYS A 169 0.21 0.57 -13.34
CA LYS A 169 0.17 0.18 -14.77
C LYS A 169 1.51 -0.29 -15.33
N ASN A 170 2.61 0.11 -14.69
CA ASN A 170 3.97 -0.20 -15.13
C ASN A 170 4.67 -1.22 -14.24
N THR A 171 3.93 -1.87 -13.32
CA THR A 171 4.49 -2.80 -12.34
C THR A 171 3.98 -4.20 -12.55
N TYR A 172 4.89 -5.17 -12.43
CA TYR A 172 4.58 -6.60 -12.35
C TYR A 172 5.63 -7.33 -11.51
N TYR A 173 5.21 -8.41 -10.88
CA TYR A 173 6.00 -9.25 -9.99
C TYR A 173 6.15 -10.63 -10.60
N LEU A 174 7.38 -11.17 -10.57
CA LEU A 174 7.72 -12.54 -10.98
C LEU A 174 7.92 -13.44 -9.76
N ASN A 175 8.38 -12.85 -8.64
CA ASN A 175 8.48 -13.56 -7.38
C ASN A 175 8.11 -12.66 -6.18
N ASP A 176 8.14 -13.23 -5.00
CA ASP A 176 7.73 -12.64 -3.74
C ASP A 176 8.79 -11.72 -3.10
N THR A 177 10.07 -11.88 -3.43
CA THR A 177 11.20 -11.20 -2.77
C THR A 177 11.82 -10.08 -3.58
N GLY A 178 11.72 -10.17 -4.92
CA GLY A 178 12.41 -9.30 -5.87
C GLY A 178 13.85 -9.73 -6.19
N LEU A 179 14.26 -10.94 -5.77
CA LEU A 179 15.51 -11.54 -6.23
C LEU A 179 15.47 -11.77 -7.75
N ASP A 180 16.61 -11.62 -8.39
CA ASP A 180 16.72 -11.87 -9.82
C ASP A 180 16.39 -13.32 -10.17
N GLU A 181 15.56 -13.53 -11.18
CA GLU A 181 15.26 -14.85 -11.74
C GLU A 181 16.43 -15.41 -12.56
N SER A 182 17.20 -14.51 -13.16
CA SER A 182 18.41 -14.83 -13.89
C SER A 182 19.33 -13.59 -13.96
N LYS A 183 20.48 -13.72 -14.62
CA LYS A 183 21.40 -12.57 -14.84
C LYS A 183 20.77 -11.45 -15.67
N GLU A 184 19.80 -11.78 -16.51
CA GLU A 184 19.13 -10.86 -17.43
C GLU A 184 17.73 -10.45 -16.97
N GLN A 185 17.18 -11.09 -15.91
CA GLN A 185 15.80 -10.91 -15.51
C GLN A 185 15.68 -10.70 -14.00
N GLY A 186 15.23 -9.52 -13.58
CA GLY A 186 14.89 -9.24 -12.19
C GLY A 186 13.60 -9.92 -11.74
N GLY A 187 13.44 -10.11 -10.44
CA GLY A 187 12.24 -10.74 -9.85
C GLY A 187 10.99 -9.87 -9.84
N ALA A 188 11.11 -8.58 -10.12
CA ALA A 188 10.00 -7.66 -10.27
C ALA A 188 10.43 -6.39 -11.01
N TYR A 189 9.47 -5.74 -11.65
CA TYR A 189 9.67 -4.49 -12.36
C TYR A 189 8.55 -3.50 -12.03
N GLY A 190 8.89 -2.21 -11.94
CA GLY A 190 7.93 -1.17 -11.67
C GLY A 190 8.46 0.23 -11.97
N SER A 191 7.60 1.23 -11.81
CA SER A 191 7.94 2.62 -12.01
C SER A 191 7.90 3.42 -10.70
N ALA A 192 8.62 4.55 -10.63
CA ALA A 192 8.62 5.42 -9.46
C ALA A 192 7.19 5.90 -9.12
N LYS A 193 6.38 6.20 -10.12
CA LYS A 193 4.98 6.59 -9.93
C LYS A 193 4.15 5.45 -9.35
N ASP A 194 4.31 4.22 -9.82
CA ASP A 194 3.57 3.08 -9.30
C ASP A 194 3.96 2.77 -7.85
N GLN A 195 5.24 2.93 -7.47
CA GLN A 195 5.67 2.77 -6.09
C GLN A 195 5.04 3.84 -5.17
N ALA A 196 4.89 5.07 -5.65
CA ALA A 196 4.18 6.11 -4.92
C ALA A 196 2.68 5.77 -4.75
N ILE A 197 2.02 5.20 -5.77
CA ILE A 197 0.64 4.71 -5.69
C ILE A 197 0.51 3.61 -4.62
N LEU A 198 1.46 2.66 -4.59
CA LEU A 198 1.49 1.60 -3.59
C LEU A 198 1.59 2.16 -2.17
N LEU A 199 2.54 3.06 -1.93
CA LEU A 199 2.74 3.69 -0.62
C LEU A 199 1.52 4.52 -0.19
N GLU A 200 0.92 5.29 -1.10
CA GLU A 200 -0.30 6.04 -0.82
C GLU A 200 -1.47 5.11 -0.45
N TYR A 201 -1.62 3.98 -1.15
CA TYR A 201 -2.63 2.98 -0.82
C TYR A 201 -2.42 2.41 0.58
N ILE A 202 -1.18 2.07 0.95
CA ILE A 202 -0.84 1.58 2.29
C ILE A 202 -1.17 2.64 3.35
N LEU A 203 -0.74 3.89 3.16
CA LEU A 203 -1.02 4.99 4.10
C LEU A 203 -2.53 5.17 4.35
N LYS A 204 -3.36 4.96 3.33
CA LYS A 204 -4.82 5.11 3.44
C LYS A 204 -5.52 3.89 4.05
N LYS A 205 -5.02 2.68 3.82
CA LYS A 205 -5.71 1.42 4.14
C LYS A 205 -5.11 0.66 5.30
N ASN A 206 -3.81 0.70 5.44
CA ASN A 206 -3.06 -0.03 6.47
C ASN A 206 -1.82 0.76 6.91
N PRO A 207 -2.00 1.96 7.53
CA PRO A 207 -0.87 2.83 7.89
C PRO A 207 0.09 2.20 8.91
N THR A 208 -0.31 1.13 9.60
CA THR A 208 0.52 0.42 10.58
C THR A 208 1.50 -0.54 9.92
N LEU A 209 1.46 -0.71 8.62
CA LEU A 209 2.42 -1.53 7.86
C LEU A 209 3.72 -0.77 7.56
N LEU A 210 3.70 0.54 7.63
CA LEU A 210 4.84 1.45 7.46
C LEU A 210 5.21 2.05 8.82
#